data_ba150fda255ffd96cb6cc2423ba17e9b
#
_entry.id   ba150fda255ffd96cb6cc2423ba17e9b
#
_cell.length_a   1.000
_cell.length_b   1.000
_cell.length_c   1.000
_cell.angle_alpha   90.00
_cell.angle_beta   90.00
_cell.angle_gamma   90.00
#
_symmetry.space_group_name_H-M   'P 1'
#
loop_
_entity.id
_entity.type
_entity.pdbx_description
1 polymer ?
#
loop_
_entity_poly.entity_id
_entity_poly.type
_entity_poly.pdbx_seq_one_letter_code
_entity_poly.pdbx_strand_id
1 'polypeptide(L)'
;MCIRDSCNLLDMCAIAVPENTADTSIPFGITIFSLSDQEGEILGTAEQFLQTQSIPFAVCGLHKKGFPLESQLTELGASYRESVNTAPHYRLYRLDTVPEKPGMVYDDKKGAAIAVDIYELPVVSVGAFLGEIRKPLCIGNVELSDGRIVKGFLCEEYGLANAKEITDIGKYEV
;
A
#
# COMPACT_ATOMS: atom_id res chain seq x y z
N MET A 1 6.95 -18.88 32.93
CA MET A 1 8.31 -18.38 32.73
C MET A 1 8.27 -17.39 31.59
N CYS A 2 8.66 -16.15 31.80
CA CYS A 2 8.64 -15.12 30.77
C CYS A 2 9.83 -15.31 29.80
N ILE A 3 9.64 -15.06 28.51
CA ILE A 3 10.70 -15.11 27.49
C ILE A 3 11.95 -14.32 27.95
N ARG A 4 11.72 -13.13 28.53
CA ARG A 4 12.76 -12.25 29.07
C ARG A 4 13.62 -12.93 30.15
N ASP A 5 12.97 -13.67 31.04
CA ASP A 5 13.69 -14.37 32.12
C ASP A 5 14.55 -15.52 31.57
N SER A 6 14.08 -16.22 30.55
CA SER A 6 14.81 -17.29 29.88
C SER A 6 16.06 -16.79 29.16
N CYS A 7 15.96 -15.65 28.43
CA CYS A 7 17.10 -15.04 27.76
C CYS A 7 18.21 -14.66 28.75
N ASN A 8 17.85 -14.03 29.88
CA ASN A 8 18.81 -13.63 30.91
C ASN A 8 19.50 -14.83 31.58
N LEU A 9 18.78 -15.95 31.81
CA LEU A 9 19.32 -17.14 32.42
C LEU A 9 20.27 -17.93 31.51
N LEU A 10 20.05 -17.84 30.19
CA LEU A 10 20.79 -18.60 29.18
C LEU A 10 21.84 -17.75 28.46
N ASP A 11 22.06 -16.51 28.90
CA ASP A 11 22.99 -15.56 28.26
C ASP A 11 22.71 -15.44 26.77
N MET A 12 21.45 -15.07 26.42
CA MET A 12 20.96 -14.94 25.08
C MET A 12 20.44 -13.53 24.84
N CYS A 13 20.53 -13.07 23.60
CA CYS A 13 19.80 -11.89 23.11
C CYS A 13 18.54 -12.29 22.38
N ALA A 14 17.54 -11.41 22.33
CA ALA A 14 16.28 -11.64 21.64
C ALA A 14 15.69 -10.35 21.07
N ILE A 15 15.07 -10.46 19.90
CA ILE A 15 14.29 -9.38 19.28
C ILE A 15 12.88 -9.89 18.92
N ALA A 16 11.86 -9.13 19.30
CA ALA A 16 10.49 -9.42 18.90
C ALA A 16 10.13 -8.53 17.70
N VAL A 17 9.68 -9.15 16.62
CA VAL A 17 9.27 -8.47 15.38
C VAL A 17 7.78 -8.72 15.18
N PRO A 18 6.96 -7.65 15.16
CA PRO A 18 5.53 -7.80 14.90
C PRO A 18 5.27 -8.18 13.44
N GLU A 19 4.25 -9.00 13.21
CA GLU A 19 3.70 -9.22 11.89
C GLU A 19 2.64 -8.16 11.60
N ASN A 20 2.69 -7.58 10.40
CA ASN A 20 1.72 -6.59 9.96
C ASN A 20 0.59 -7.25 9.17
N THR A 21 -0.19 -8.10 9.83
CA THR A 21 -1.40 -8.67 9.22
C THR A 21 -2.60 -7.78 9.53
N ALA A 22 -3.20 -7.22 8.48
CA ALA A 22 -4.34 -6.31 8.58
C ALA A 22 -5.62 -6.95 9.16
N ASP A 23 -5.63 -8.25 9.43
CA ASP A 23 -6.87 -9.03 9.64
C ASP A 23 -6.91 -9.84 10.94
N THR A 24 -6.03 -9.62 11.89
CA THR A 24 -6.08 -10.35 13.15
C THR A 24 -6.44 -9.47 14.33
N SER A 25 -7.55 -9.81 15.01
CA SER A 25 -7.91 -9.26 16.32
C SER A 25 -6.88 -9.62 17.42
N ILE A 26 -5.91 -10.48 17.12
CA ILE A 26 -4.86 -10.93 18.03
C ILE A 26 -3.52 -10.49 17.43
N PRO A 27 -2.74 -9.63 18.14
CA PRO A 27 -1.40 -9.28 17.70
C PRO A 27 -0.53 -10.54 17.60
N PHE A 28 0.03 -10.78 16.43
CA PHE A 28 0.97 -11.86 16.17
C PHE A 28 2.35 -11.28 15.86
N GLY A 29 3.40 -12.01 16.20
CA GLY A 29 4.77 -11.63 15.90
C GLY A 29 5.71 -12.81 16.09
N ILE A 30 6.92 -12.68 15.56
CA ILE A 30 8.00 -13.66 15.77
C ILE A 30 9.01 -13.12 16.77
N THR A 31 9.64 -14.01 17.52
CA THR A 31 10.78 -13.68 18.38
C THR A 31 11.98 -14.46 17.90
N ILE A 32 13.07 -13.75 17.59
CA ILE A 32 14.34 -14.30 17.13
C ILE A 32 15.29 -14.28 18.32
N PHE A 33 15.97 -15.40 18.55
CA PHE A 33 16.93 -15.56 19.64
C PHE A 33 18.32 -15.89 19.09
N SER A 34 19.36 -15.41 19.76
CA SER A 34 20.75 -15.81 19.53
C SER A 34 21.56 -15.71 20.81
N LEU A 35 22.83 -16.09 20.74
CA LEU A 35 23.77 -15.90 21.83
C LEU A 35 24.00 -14.40 22.09
N SER A 36 24.41 -14.02 23.28
CA SER A 36 24.52 -12.63 23.72
C SER A 36 25.52 -11.79 22.94
N ASP A 37 26.42 -12.40 22.19
CA ASP A 37 27.42 -11.73 21.34
C ASP A 37 26.95 -11.59 19.87
N GLN A 38 25.74 -12.04 19.54
CA GLN A 38 25.19 -12.07 18.15
C GLN A 38 24.03 -11.09 17.90
N GLU A 39 23.92 -10.01 18.67
CA GLU A 39 22.86 -9.03 18.49
C GLU A 39 22.80 -8.47 17.06
N GLY A 40 23.97 -8.28 16.42
CA GLY A 40 24.03 -7.81 15.03
C GLY A 40 23.38 -8.77 14.03
N GLU A 41 23.50 -10.08 14.24
CA GLU A 41 22.91 -11.09 13.36
C GLU A 41 21.39 -11.15 13.49
N ILE A 42 20.86 -11.09 14.72
CA ILE A 42 19.40 -11.10 14.91
C ILE A 42 18.77 -9.79 14.47
N LEU A 43 19.45 -8.65 14.59
CA LEU A 43 18.99 -7.37 14.05
C LEU A 43 18.92 -7.43 12.52
N GLY A 44 19.97 -7.92 11.84
CA GLY A 44 19.97 -8.08 10.39
C GLY A 44 18.86 -9.04 9.91
N THR A 45 18.63 -10.14 10.63
CA THR A 45 17.55 -11.09 10.33
C THR A 45 16.18 -10.45 10.53
N ALA A 46 15.99 -9.67 11.59
CA ALA A 46 14.74 -8.94 11.84
C ALA A 46 14.47 -7.88 10.78
N GLU A 47 15.49 -7.15 10.33
CA GLU A 47 15.40 -6.20 9.24
C GLU A 47 14.99 -6.89 7.92
N GLN A 48 15.60 -8.03 7.58
CA GLN A 48 15.20 -8.81 6.41
C GLN A 48 13.75 -9.25 6.50
N PHE A 49 13.29 -9.72 7.65
CA PHE A 49 11.91 -10.11 7.87
C PHE A 49 10.95 -8.93 7.66
N LEU A 50 11.27 -7.74 8.18
CA LEU A 50 10.48 -6.54 7.98
C LEU A 50 10.46 -6.08 6.51
N GLN A 51 11.57 -6.24 5.79
CA GLN A 51 11.66 -5.91 4.37
C GLN A 51 10.80 -6.82 3.49
N THR A 52 10.48 -8.05 3.93
CA THR A 52 9.59 -8.97 3.19
C THR A 52 8.11 -8.62 3.37
N GLN A 53 7.77 -7.78 4.35
CA GLN A 53 6.39 -7.36 4.56
C GLN A 53 5.97 -6.33 3.52
N SER A 54 4.81 -6.54 2.94
CA SER A 54 4.21 -5.64 1.96
C SER A 54 2.75 -5.36 2.29
N ILE A 55 2.23 -4.28 1.73
CA ILE A 55 0.80 -3.95 1.75
C ILE A 55 0.28 -3.91 0.32
N PRO A 56 -0.94 -4.40 0.07
CA PRO A 56 -1.59 -4.24 -1.21
C PRO A 56 -1.98 -2.76 -1.42
N PHE A 57 -1.58 -2.22 -2.58
CA PHE A 57 -1.81 -0.83 -2.95
C PHE A 57 -2.46 -0.74 -4.32
N ALA A 58 -3.63 -0.07 -4.41
CA ALA A 58 -4.39 0.10 -5.64
C ALA A 58 -4.01 1.38 -6.37
N VAL A 59 -3.71 1.27 -7.67
CA VAL A 59 -3.42 2.38 -8.56
C VAL A 59 -4.39 2.41 -9.75
N CYS A 60 -4.98 3.57 -10.01
CA CYS A 60 -5.96 3.74 -11.10
C CYS A 60 -5.42 4.53 -12.31
N GLY A 61 -4.16 4.99 -12.27
CA GLY A 61 -3.65 5.93 -13.24
C GLY A 61 -2.25 5.68 -13.76
N LEU A 62 -1.43 6.73 -13.76
CA LEU A 62 -0.07 6.72 -14.36
C LEU A 62 0.89 5.70 -13.73
N HIS A 63 0.58 5.16 -12.56
CA HIS A 63 1.35 4.11 -11.88
C HIS A 63 0.93 2.69 -12.26
N LYS A 64 -0.08 2.53 -13.14
CA LYS A 64 -0.49 1.20 -13.64
C LYS A 64 0.65 0.55 -14.42
N LYS A 65 0.59 -0.76 -14.55
CA LYS A 65 1.55 -1.56 -15.30
C LYS A 65 1.68 -1.08 -16.74
N GLY A 66 2.90 -0.78 -17.18
CA GLY A 66 3.20 -0.25 -18.51
C GLY A 66 2.96 1.26 -18.66
N PHE A 67 2.57 1.98 -17.60
CA PHE A 67 2.33 3.41 -17.64
C PHE A 67 3.56 4.23 -17.16
N PRO A 68 3.64 5.53 -17.49
CA PRO A 68 4.87 6.33 -17.32
C PRO A 68 5.42 6.42 -15.90
N LEU A 69 4.59 6.30 -14.86
CA LEU A 69 5.02 6.39 -13.46
C LEU A 69 5.10 5.03 -12.75
N GLU A 70 5.00 3.92 -13.47
CA GLU A 70 5.20 2.59 -12.87
C GLU A 70 6.56 2.48 -12.19
N SER A 71 7.61 3.09 -12.78
CA SER A 71 8.97 3.05 -12.23
C SER A 71 9.06 3.58 -10.81
N GLN A 72 8.24 4.56 -10.42
CA GLN A 72 8.21 5.09 -9.05
C GLN A 72 7.82 4.01 -8.01
N LEU A 73 6.98 3.06 -8.40
CA LEU A 73 6.62 1.93 -7.54
C LEU A 73 7.70 0.84 -7.56
N THR A 74 8.18 0.48 -8.75
CA THR A 74 9.17 -0.61 -8.89
C THR A 74 10.53 -0.24 -8.30
N GLU A 75 10.97 1.01 -8.38
CA GLU A 75 12.17 1.52 -7.73
C GLU A 75 12.09 1.46 -6.19
N LEU A 76 10.89 1.54 -5.64
CA LEU A 76 10.61 1.34 -4.21
C LEU A 76 10.45 -0.14 -3.82
N GLY A 77 10.69 -1.07 -4.76
CA GLY A 77 10.59 -2.49 -4.53
C GLY A 77 9.17 -3.05 -4.62
N ALA A 78 8.20 -2.26 -5.06
CA ALA A 78 6.84 -2.75 -5.25
C ALA A 78 6.76 -3.73 -6.42
N SER A 79 5.99 -4.80 -6.25
CA SER A 79 5.75 -5.80 -7.28
C SER A 79 4.29 -5.80 -7.72
N TYR A 80 4.07 -5.88 -9.05
CA TYR A 80 2.73 -6.01 -9.61
C TYR A 80 2.13 -7.37 -9.21
N ARG A 81 0.88 -7.35 -8.75
CA ARG A 81 0.16 -8.55 -8.35
C ARG A 81 -0.92 -8.93 -9.37
N GLU A 82 -1.87 -8.04 -9.60
CA GLU A 82 -3.04 -8.31 -10.44
C GLU A 82 -3.73 -7.02 -10.90
N SER A 83 -4.56 -7.13 -11.96
CA SER A 83 -5.52 -6.10 -12.35
C SER A 83 -6.92 -6.54 -11.95
N VAL A 84 -7.65 -5.68 -11.26
CA VAL A 84 -9.01 -5.94 -10.74
C VAL A 84 -9.87 -4.69 -10.89
N ASN A 85 -11.17 -4.80 -10.57
CA ASN A 85 -12.05 -3.65 -10.47
C ASN A 85 -12.30 -3.29 -9.00
N THR A 86 -12.59 -2.02 -8.75
CA THR A 86 -13.14 -1.58 -7.46
C THR A 86 -14.59 -2.05 -7.30
N ALA A 87 -15.14 -1.99 -6.09
CA ALA A 87 -16.58 -1.99 -5.87
C ALA A 87 -17.23 -0.84 -6.67
N PRO A 88 -18.53 -0.91 -7.01
CA PRO A 88 -19.19 0.07 -7.88
C PRO A 88 -19.57 1.38 -7.15
N HIS A 89 -18.65 1.87 -6.31
CA HIS A 89 -18.83 3.03 -5.46
C HIS A 89 -17.85 4.16 -5.75
N TYR A 90 -17.24 4.18 -6.95
CA TYR A 90 -16.21 5.17 -7.25
C TYR A 90 -16.51 5.92 -8.54
N ARG A 91 -16.20 7.22 -8.53
CA ARG A 91 -16.20 8.04 -9.75
C ARG A 91 -14.76 8.36 -10.13
N LEU A 92 -14.49 8.39 -11.43
CA LEU A 92 -13.17 8.63 -11.98
C LEU A 92 -13.17 9.91 -12.82
N TYR A 93 -12.12 10.71 -12.64
CA TYR A 93 -11.96 12.00 -13.30
C TYR A 93 -10.59 12.13 -13.94
N ARG A 94 -10.50 12.88 -15.03
CA ARG A 94 -9.25 13.46 -15.53
C ARG A 94 -9.07 14.81 -14.86
N LEU A 95 -8.02 14.93 -14.02
CA LEU A 95 -7.73 16.15 -13.28
C LEU A 95 -7.02 17.17 -14.18
N ASP A 96 -7.34 18.45 -13.99
CA ASP A 96 -6.63 19.56 -14.63
C ASP A 96 -5.27 19.81 -13.98
N THR A 97 -4.34 18.84 -14.16
CA THR A 97 -2.97 18.88 -13.64
C THR A 97 -1.96 18.66 -14.75
N VAL A 98 -0.72 19.09 -14.53
CA VAL A 98 0.39 18.86 -15.48
C VAL A 98 1.47 18.01 -14.78
N PRO A 99 1.69 16.77 -15.24
CA PRO A 99 0.91 16.01 -16.22
C PRO A 99 -0.52 15.74 -15.75
N GLU A 100 -1.42 15.48 -16.69
CA GLU A 100 -2.79 15.06 -16.38
C GLU A 100 -2.78 13.78 -15.55
N LYS A 101 -3.61 13.72 -14.50
CA LYS A 101 -3.68 12.58 -13.59
C LYS A 101 -5.13 12.15 -13.39
N PRO A 102 -5.38 10.85 -13.14
CA PRO A 102 -6.70 10.44 -12.70
C PRO A 102 -6.92 10.83 -11.24
N GLY A 103 -8.16 11.23 -10.93
CA GLY A 103 -8.66 11.40 -9.59
C GLY A 103 -9.85 10.48 -9.36
N MET A 104 -9.76 9.61 -8.35
CA MET A 104 -10.83 8.71 -7.97
C MET A 104 -11.46 9.19 -6.66
N VAL A 105 -12.78 9.24 -6.59
CA VAL A 105 -13.54 9.63 -5.39
C VAL A 105 -14.61 8.60 -5.07
N TYR A 106 -14.91 8.44 -3.80
CA TYR A 106 -16.00 7.57 -3.36
C TYR A 106 -17.34 8.25 -3.56
N ASP A 107 -18.29 7.56 -4.20
CA ASP A 107 -19.69 8.01 -4.39
C ASP A 107 -20.59 6.77 -4.48
N ASP A 108 -21.30 6.49 -3.40
CA ASP A 108 -22.19 5.32 -3.26
C ASP A 108 -23.46 5.40 -4.15
N LYS A 109 -23.77 6.59 -4.69
CA LYS A 109 -25.01 6.82 -5.47
C LYS A 109 -24.78 6.85 -6.97
N LYS A 110 -23.61 7.37 -7.41
CA LYS A 110 -23.30 7.59 -8.82
C LYS A 110 -21.99 6.93 -9.25
N GLY A 111 -21.42 6.10 -8.36
CA GLY A 111 -20.19 5.39 -8.64
C GLY A 111 -20.37 4.25 -9.62
N ALA A 112 -19.25 3.82 -10.19
CA ALA A 112 -19.10 2.63 -11.00
C ALA A 112 -17.87 1.83 -10.54
N ALA A 113 -17.70 0.63 -11.09
CA ALA A 113 -16.48 -0.15 -10.90
C ALA A 113 -15.36 0.41 -11.77
N ILE A 114 -14.22 0.73 -11.16
CA ILE A 114 -13.05 1.32 -11.82
C ILE A 114 -11.93 0.30 -11.89
N ALA A 115 -11.31 0.15 -13.06
CA ALA A 115 -10.18 -0.75 -13.25
C ALA A 115 -8.92 -0.20 -12.56
N VAL A 116 -8.36 -1.00 -11.66
CA VAL A 116 -7.16 -0.69 -10.89
C VAL A 116 -6.15 -1.82 -11.00
N ASP A 117 -4.88 -1.49 -10.84
CA ASP A 117 -3.82 -2.47 -10.66
C ASP A 117 -3.41 -2.51 -9.19
N ILE A 118 -3.16 -3.72 -8.67
CA ILE A 118 -2.71 -3.93 -7.30
C ILE A 118 -1.22 -4.23 -7.33
N TYR A 119 -0.49 -3.49 -6.51
CA TYR A 119 0.93 -3.70 -6.24
C TYR A 119 1.13 -4.10 -4.79
N GLU A 120 2.05 -5.02 -4.54
CA GLU A 120 2.56 -5.29 -3.20
C GLU A 120 3.68 -4.27 -2.92
N LEU A 121 3.39 -3.26 -2.10
CA LEU A 121 4.33 -2.21 -1.72
C LEU A 121 5.03 -2.60 -0.41
N PRO A 122 6.38 -2.71 -0.38
CA PRO A 122 7.11 -2.99 0.85
C PRO A 122 6.80 -1.97 1.94
N VAL A 123 6.54 -2.44 3.16
CA VAL A 123 6.19 -1.58 4.30
C VAL A 123 7.25 -0.51 4.55
N VAL A 124 8.54 -0.88 4.40
CA VAL A 124 9.68 0.03 4.57
C VAL A 124 9.68 1.18 3.56
N SER A 125 9.05 1.01 2.40
CA SER A 125 8.99 2.00 1.32
C SER A 125 7.76 2.91 1.39
N VAL A 126 6.77 2.59 2.23
CA VAL A 126 5.50 3.34 2.31
C VAL A 126 5.74 4.82 2.62
N GLY A 127 6.62 5.13 3.58
CA GLY A 127 6.91 6.52 3.96
C GLY A 127 7.51 7.33 2.82
N ALA A 128 8.46 6.75 2.07
CA ALA A 128 9.07 7.39 0.90
C ALA A 128 8.03 7.62 -0.19
N PHE A 129 7.20 6.61 -0.48
CA PHE A 129 6.13 6.72 -1.48
C PHE A 129 5.11 7.81 -1.12
N LEU A 130 4.65 7.88 0.14
CA LEU A 130 3.73 8.92 0.61
C LEU A 130 4.29 10.33 0.44
N GLY A 131 5.60 10.52 0.60
CA GLY A 131 6.27 11.80 0.41
C GLY A 131 6.23 12.33 -1.03
N GLU A 132 6.01 11.46 -2.03
CA GLU A 132 5.92 11.84 -3.44
C GLU A 132 4.50 12.19 -3.89
N ILE A 133 3.49 11.89 -3.07
CA ILE A 133 2.09 12.12 -3.43
C ILE A 133 1.77 13.60 -3.29
N ARG A 134 1.41 14.20 -4.42
CA ARG A 134 1.09 15.62 -4.49
C ARG A 134 -0.41 15.87 -4.58
N LYS A 135 -0.84 16.96 -3.97
CA LYS A 135 -2.21 17.48 -4.11
C LYS A 135 -2.66 17.50 -5.58
N PRO A 136 -3.92 17.24 -5.88
CA PRO A 136 -5.04 16.95 -4.97
C PRO A 136 -5.19 15.46 -4.63
N LEU A 137 -4.19 14.60 -4.98
CA LEU A 137 -4.24 13.19 -4.67
C LEU A 137 -3.99 12.94 -3.18
N CYS A 138 -4.66 11.95 -2.63
CA CYS A 138 -4.49 11.45 -1.28
C CYS A 138 -4.53 9.92 -1.27
N ILE A 139 -4.22 9.31 -0.14
CA ILE A 139 -4.33 7.86 0.06
C ILE A 139 -5.51 7.57 0.99
N GLY A 140 -6.31 6.60 0.60
CA GLY A 140 -7.43 6.13 1.41
C GLY A 140 -7.64 4.62 1.30
N ASN A 141 -8.77 4.18 1.82
CA ASN A 141 -9.22 2.81 1.66
C ASN A 141 -10.01 2.69 0.35
N VAL A 142 -9.64 1.70 -0.45
CA VAL A 142 -10.33 1.36 -1.71
C VAL A 142 -10.90 -0.04 -1.56
N GLU A 143 -12.21 -0.14 -1.71
CA GLU A 143 -12.92 -1.41 -1.71
C GLU A 143 -12.86 -2.00 -3.12
N LEU A 144 -12.46 -3.26 -3.22
CA LEU A 144 -12.41 -4.01 -4.47
C LEU A 144 -13.71 -4.76 -4.71
N SER A 145 -13.92 -5.20 -5.95
CA SER A 145 -15.13 -5.93 -6.35
C SER A 145 -15.34 -7.27 -5.63
N ASP A 146 -14.29 -7.82 -5.03
CA ASP A 146 -14.32 -9.06 -4.23
C ASP A 146 -14.48 -8.80 -2.71
N GLY A 147 -14.68 -7.54 -2.30
CA GLY A 147 -14.87 -7.13 -0.90
C GLY A 147 -13.57 -6.88 -0.12
N ARG A 148 -12.39 -7.10 -0.72
CA ARG A 148 -11.12 -6.70 -0.07
C ARG A 148 -11.05 -5.18 0.02
N ILE A 149 -10.49 -4.69 1.14
CA ILE A 149 -10.17 -3.27 1.33
C ILE A 149 -8.66 -3.11 1.29
N VAL A 150 -8.17 -2.32 0.35
CA VAL A 150 -6.75 -2.04 0.17
C VAL A 150 -6.45 -0.55 0.27
N LYS A 151 -5.19 -0.17 0.45
CA LYS A 151 -4.80 1.24 0.30
C LYS A 151 -4.73 1.60 -1.18
N GLY A 152 -5.06 2.85 -1.52
CA GLY A 152 -5.00 3.29 -2.91
C GLY A 152 -5.14 4.79 -3.07
N PHE A 153 -4.92 5.26 -4.30
CA PHE A 153 -5.09 6.67 -4.63
C PHE A 153 -6.56 7.05 -4.65
N LEU A 154 -6.86 8.12 -3.92
CA LEU A 154 -8.09 8.89 -3.99
C LEU A 154 -7.78 10.35 -4.33
N CYS A 155 -8.81 11.15 -4.53
CA CYS A 155 -8.70 12.57 -4.83
C CYS A 155 -9.53 13.38 -3.83
N GLU A 156 -8.97 14.47 -3.34
CA GLU A 156 -9.70 15.45 -2.53
C GLU A 156 -10.69 16.22 -3.42
N GLU A 157 -11.88 16.53 -2.89
CA GLU A 157 -13.01 17.11 -3.63
C GLU A 157 -12.64 18.39 -4.38
N TYR A 158 -11.83 19.27 -3.78
CA TYR A 158 -11.43 20.52 -4.44
C TYR A 158 -10.66 20.30 -5.74
N GLY A 159 -10.00 19.14 -5.91
CA GLY A 159 -9.29 18.77 -7.14
C GLY A 159 -10.20 18.51 -8.33
N LEU A 160 -11.51 18.39 -8.10
CA LEU A 160 -12.50 18.11 -9.14
C LEU A 160 -13.04 19.37 -9.82
N ALA A 161 -12.70 20.57 -9.37
CA ALA A 161 -13.34 21.83 -9.80
C ALA A 161 -13.32 22.03 -11.33
N ASN A 162 -12.25 21.62 -12.04
CA ASN A 162 -12.13 21.71 -13.49
C ASN A 162 -11.89 20.32 -14.11
N ALA A 163 -12.14 19.26 -13.37
CA ALA A 163 -11.87 17.91 -13.82
C ALA A 163 -12.97 17.40 -14.76
N LYS A 164 -12.57 16.60 -15.75
CA LYS A 164 -13.50 15.93 -16.65
C LYS A 164 -13.84 14.54 -16.10
N GLU A 165 -15.12 14.30 -15.87
CA GLU A 165 -15.58 12.97 -15.46
C GLU A 165 -15.41 11.94 -16.57
N ILE A 166 -14.90 10.74 -16.21
CA ILE A 166 -14.69 9.60 -17.10
C ILE A 166 -15.17 8.29 -16.44
N THR A 167 -16.09 8.38 -15.49
CA THR A 167 -16.60 7.23 -14.74
C THR A 167 -17.20 6.17 -15.68
N ASP A 168 -17.91 6.57 -16.72
CA ASP A 168 -18.53 5.66 -17.69
C ASP A 168 -17.52 4.82 -18.49
N ILE A 169 -16.27 5.30 -18.59
CA ILE A 169 -15.18 4.55 -19.25
C ILE A 169 -14.66 3.43 -18.34
N GLY A 170 -14.78 3.60 -17.01
CA GLY A 170 -14.37 2.63 -16.01
C GLY A 170 -12.85 2.45 -15.86
N LYS A 171 -12.04 3.19 -16.62
CA LYS A 171 -10.56 3.11 -16.58
C LYS A 171 -9.93 4.43 -17.02
N TYR A 172 -8.69 4.65 -16.56
CA TYR A 172 -7.85 5.73 -17.09
C TYR A 172 -6.95 5.17 -18.21
N GLU A 173 -6.90 5.90 -19.31
CA GLU A 173 -6.04 5.62 -20.47
C GLU A 173 -5.20 6.87 -20.78
N VAL A 174 -3.93 6.65 -21.12
CA VAL A 174 -2.97 7.70 -21.54
C VAL A 174 -3.04 7.87 -23.05
#